data_42698daa160d2e7fac0e94e94a69e96d
#
_entry.id   42698daa160d2e7fac0e94e94a69e96d
#
_cell.length_a   1.000
_cell.length_b   1.000
_cell.length_c   1.000
_cell.angle_alpha   90.00
_cell.angle_beta   90.00
_cell.angle_gamma   90.00
#
_symmetry.space_group_name_H-M   'P 1'
#
loop_
_entity.id
_entity.type
_entity.pdbx_description
1 polymer ?
#
loop_
_entity_poly.entity_id
_entity_poly.type
_entity_poly.pdbx_seq_one_letter_code
_entity_poly.pdbx_strand_id
1 'polypeptide(L)'
;MSAANGPGGSTAALHLTRWTVTSGSNVQSRGAVVIEAGNHQWRASAEGNGAVDALFNAVDAALAEVLEGQPRLTGYDVHALGQGHEAEGLVMVAIEPPAGLEGGRSGGLYQGTARSTNIVASSIEAYVEALNAMLAEAHWSGAAESAGAGKRRSAEHHGRRGELDKDADDSLPRVG
;
A
#
# COMPACT_ATOMS: atom_id res chain seq x y z
N MET A 1 6.89 28.62 -18.66
CA MET A 1 7.67 28.88 -17.43
C MET A 1 7.68 27.65 -16.57
N SER A 2 8.82 27.02 -16.50
CA SER A 2 9.02 25.92 -15.57
C SER A 2 8.88 26.47 -14.16
N ALA A 3 7.94 25.96 -13.42
CA ALA A 3 7.94 26.13 -11.98
C ALA A 3 9.29 25.62 -11.49
N ALA A 4 10.07 26.49 -10.88
CA ALA A 4 11.25 26.07 -10.20
C ALA A 4 10.84 25.04 -9.15
N ASN A 5 11.10 23.80 -9.44
CA ASN A 5 11.10 22.79 -8.42
C ASN A 5 12.21 23.16 -7.45
N GLY A 6 11.85 23.93 -6.44
CA GLY A 6 12.73 24.06 -5.30
C GLY A 6 13.01 22.66 -4.76
N PRO A 7 14.13 22.45 -4.06
CA PRO A 7 14.48 21.17 -3.44
C PRO A 7 13.61 20.83 -2.21
N GLY A 8 12.35 21.15 -2.27
CA GLY A 8 11.36 20.64 -1.33
C GLY A 8 10.93 19.30 -1.87
N GLY A 9 11.47 18.23 -1.33
CA GLY A 9 11.16 16.89 -1.74
C GLY A 9 9.67 16.63 -1.72
N SER A 10 9.04 16.81 -2.87
CA SER A 10 7.72 16.29 -3.12
C SER A 10 7.84 14.78 -3.06
N THR A 11 7.41 14.19 -1.95
CA THR A 11 7.26 12.74 -1.86
C THR A 11 6.35 12.32 -3.01
N ALA A 12 6.87 11.49 -3.90
CA ALA A 12 6.07 10.98 -5.01
C ALA A 12 4.83 10.28 -4.43
N ALA A 13 3.66 10.62 -4.97
CA ALA A 13 2.42 10.02 -4.51
C ALA A 13 2.42 8.51 -4.76
N LEU A 14 1.81 7.78 -3.84
CA LEU A 14 1.59 6.35 -4.00
C LEU A 14 0.53 6.11 -5.09
N HIS A 15 0.83 5.21 -5.99
CA HIS A 15 -0.09 4.75 -7.03
C HIS A 15 -0.34 3.26 -6.89
N LEU A 16 -1.59 2.89 -6.79
CA LEU A 16 -1.99 1.49 -6.84
C LEU A 16 -1.96 1.03 -8.30
N THR A 17 -0.94 0.26 -8.66
CA THR A 17 -0.72 -0.21 -10.03
C THR A 17 -1.51 -1.45 -10.34
N ARG A 18 -1.63 -2.36 -9.37
CA ARG A 18 -2.34 -3.62 -9.53
C ARG A 18 -2.84 -4.11 -8.19
N TRP A 19 -4.00 -4.73 -8.23
CA TRP A 19 -4.52 -5.47 -7.10
C TRP A 19 -5.27 -6.70 -7.59
N THR A 20 -5.30 -7.72 -6.77
CA THR A 20 -6.11 -8.92 -6.97
C THR A 20 -6.68 -9.35 -5.62
N VAL A 21 -7.85 -9.96 -5.64
CA VAL A 21 -8.44 -10.52 -4.44
C VAL A 21 -9.20 -11.79 -4.77
N THR A 22 -9.05 -12.78 -3.92
CA THR A 22 -9.87 -13.99 -3.92
C THR A 22 -10.69 -14.01 -2.64
N SER A 23 -11.99 -14.15 -2.79
CA SER A 23 -12.93 -14.19 -1.67
C SER A 23 -14.06 -15.15 -1.97
N GLY A 24 -14.55 -15.82 -0.96
CA GLY A 24 -15.64 -16.77 -1.10
C GLY A 24 -16.21 -17.18 0.25
N SER A 25 -17.33 -17.90 0.24
CA SER A 25 -18.06 -18.24 1.46
C SER A 25 -17.33 -19.20 2.40
N ASN A 26 -16.45 -20.04 1.87
CA ASN A 26 -15.77 -21.10 2.64
C ASN A 26 -14.25 -20.97 2.59
N VAL A 27 -13.72 -19.82 2.19
CA VAL A 27 -12.28 -19.57 2.09
C VAL A 27 -11.93 -18.25 2.75
N GLN A 28 -10.77 -18.22 3.35
CA GLN A 28 -10.18 -16.97 3.84
C GLN A 28 -9.94 -16.04 2.64
N SER A 29 -10.38 -14.80 2.72
CA SER A 29 -10.10 -13.82 1.67
C SER A 29 -8.62 -13.50 1.63
N ARG A 30 -8.06 -13.42 0.43
CA ARG A 30 -6.66 -13.09 0.21
C ARG A 30 -6.53 -11.99 -0.82
N GLY A 31 -5.84 -10.92 -0.46
CA GLY A 31 -5.55 -9.80 -1.33
C GLY A 31 -4.07 -9.71 -1.66
N ALA A 32 -3.77 -9.18 -2.83
CA ALA A 32 -2.40 -8.85 -3.23
C ALA A 32 -2.39 -7.49 -3.92
N VAL A 33 -1.37 -6.71 -3.67
CA VAL A 33 -1.24 -5.35 -4.22
C VAL A 33 0.16 -5.10 -4.77
N VAL A 34 0.22 -4.23 -5.77
CA VAL A 34 1.45 -3.61 -6.25
C VAL A 34 1.25 -2.11 -6.18
N ILE A 35 2.12 -1.44 -5.44
CA ILE A 35 2.06 0.02 -5.23
C ILE A 35 3.38 0.61 -5.72
N GLU A 36 3.31 1.72 -6.41
CA GLU A 36 4.48 2.44 -6.93
C GLU A 36 4.50 3.88 -6.45
N ALA A 37 5.69 4.41 -6.22
CA ALA A 37 5.92 5.82 -5.96
C ALA A 37 7.30 6.21 -6.52
N GLY A 38 7.32 7.08 -7.52
CA GLY A 38 8.56 7.41 -8.22
C GLY A 38 9.18 6.16 -8.87
N ASN A 39 10.41 5.85 -8.50
CA ASN A 39 11.12 4.67 -8.99
C ASN A 39 11.02 3.45 -8.06
N HIS A 40 10.18 3.53 -7.04
CA HIS A 40 10.04 2.48 -6.03
C HIS A 40 8.76 1.68 -6.26
N GLN A 41 8.83 0.40 -5.96
CA GLN A 41 7.70 -0.50 -6.07
C GLN A 41 7.63 -1.40 -4.84
N TRP A 42 6.43 -1.54 -4.28
CA TRP A 42 6.16 -2.42 -3.15
C TRP A 42 5.10 -3.44 -3.54
N ARG A 43 5.29 -4.67 -3.11
CA ARG A 43 4.37 -5.77 -3.33
C ARG A 43 4.13 -6.51 -2.03
N ALA A 44 2.89 -6.85 -1.78
CA ALA A 44 2.55 -7.71 -0.66
C ALA A 44 1.24 -8.42 -0.91
N SER A 45 1.05 -9.50 -0.18
CA SER A 45 -0.24 -10.18 -0.08
C SER A 45 -0.58 -10.39 1.39
N ALA A 46 -1.86 -10.39 1.69
CA ALA A 46 -2.35 -10.59 3.05
C ALA A 46 -3.72 -11.24 3.03
N GLU A 47 -4.09 -11.82 4.14
CA GLU A 47 -5.40 -12.40 4.38
C GLU A 47 -6.28 -11.41 5.15
N GLY A 48 -7.58 -11.60 5.07
CA GLY A 48 -8.55 -10.79 5.80
C GLY A 48 -9.91 -11.47 5.88
N ASN A 49 -10.81 -10.87 6.63
CA ASN A 49 -12.16 -11.40 6.85
C ASN A 49 -13.10 -11.22 5.65
N GLY A 50 -12.68 -10.43 4.67
CA GLY A 50 -13.40 -10.17 3.44
C GLY A 50 -12.48 -9.55 2.42
N ALA A 51 -12.97 -9.31 1.21
CA ALA A 51 -12.16 -8.78 0.11
C ALA A 51 -11.48 -7.45 0.45
N VAL A 52 -12.23 -6.51 1.00
CA VAL A 52 -11.71 -5.17 1.34
C VAL A 52 -10.69 -5.25 2.46
N ASP A 53 -10.99 -5.99 3.53
CA ASP A 53 -10.09 -6.19 4.66
C ASP A 53 -8.76 -6.83 4.21
N ALA A 54 -8.82 -7.86 3.38
CA ALA A 54 -7.64 -8.51 2.82
C ALA A 54 -6.77 -7.54 2.00
N LEU A 55 -7.39 -6.67 1.20
CA LEU A 55 -6.68 -5.68 0.41
C LEU A 55 -6.08 -4.57 1.27
N PHE A 56 -6.79 -4.09 2.28
CA PHE A 56 -6.25 -3.11 3.21
C PHE A 56 -5.04 -3.67 3.97
N ASN A 57 -5.14 -4.91 4.43
CA ASN A 57 -4.02 -5.60 5.08
C ASN A 57 -2.83 -5.80 4.13
N ALA A 58 -3.08 -6.05 2.85
CA ALA A 58 -2.03 -6.16 1.84
C ALA A 58 -1.32 -4.81 1.61
N VAL A 59 -2.06 -3.70 1.57
CA VAL A 59 -1.49 -2.35 1.47
C VAL A 59 -0.62 -2.05 2.70
N ASP A 60 -1.12 -2.33 3.89
CA ASP A 60 -0.38 -2.12 5.14
C ASP A 60 0.91 -2.95 5.17
N ALA A 61 0.85 -4.20 4.73
CA ALA A 61 2.02 -5.07 4.64
C ALA A 61 3.04 -4.56 3.61
N ALA A 62 2.58 -4.08 2.46
CA ALA A 62 3.45 -3.53 1.42
C ALA A 62 4.17 -2.27 1.89
N LEU A 63 3.51 -1.43 2.67
CA LEU A 63 4.00 -0.12 3.10
C LEU A 63 4.47 -0.09 4.55
N ALA A 64 4.65 -1.24 5.20
CA ALA A 64 5.01 -1.32 6.61
C ALA A 64 6.27 -0.52 6.97
N GLU A 65 7.30 -0.54 6.11
CA GLU A 65 8.53 0.23 6.30
C GLU A 65 8.33 1.74 6.07
N VAL A 66 7.46 2.09 5.11
CA VAL A 66 7.13 3.49 4.81
C VAL A 66 6.35 4.13 5.95
N LEU A 67 5.39 3.39 6.49
CA LEU A 67 4.46 3.88 7.49
C LEU A 67 4.98 3.73 8.92
N GLU A 68 6.05 2.99 9.12
CA GLU A 68 6.63 2.68 10.44
C GLU A 68 5.60 2.13 11.43
N GLY A 69 4.61 1.40 10.91
CA GLY A 69 3.51 0.84 11.68
C GLY A 69 2.27 0.67 10.83
N GLN A 70 1.16 0.45 11.47
CA GLN A 70 -0.12 0.25 10.82
C GLN A 70 -1.05 1.44 11.11
N PRO A 71 -1.54 2.15 10.08
CA PRO A 71 -2.56 3.17 10.26
C PRO A 71 -3.83 2.57 10.85
N ARG A 72 -4.54 3.33 11.63
CA ARG A 72 -5.81 2.90 12.20
C ARG A 72 -6.96 3.41 11.34
N LEU A 73 -7.78 2.48 10.85
CA LEU A 73 -9.00 2.81 10.13
C LEU A 73 -10.05 3.34 11.13
N THR A 74 -10.50 4.57 10.95
CA THR A 74 -11.47 5.22 11.84
C THR A 74 -12.81 5.45 11.17
N GLY A 75 -12.87 5.41 9.84
CA GLY A 75 -14.12 5.56 9.09
C GLY A 75 -14.07 4.83 7.77
N TYR A 76 -15.18 4.20 7.43
CA TYR A 76 -15.39 3.55 6.15
C TYR A 76 -16.87 3.66 5.80
N ASP A 77 -17.17 4.49 4.81
CA ASP A 77 -18.52 4.77 4.38
C ASP A 77 -18.68 4.50 2.89
N VAL A 78 -19.78 3.89 2.52
CA VAL A 78 -20.12 3.59 1.13
C VAL A 78 -21.47 4.18 0.80
N HIS A 79 -21.53 5.00 -0.25
CA HIS A 79 -22.76 5.62 -0.72
C HIS A 79 -23.01 5.26 -2.18
N ALA A 80 -24.18 4.75 -2.49
CA ALA A 80 -24.59 4.51 -3.87
C ALA A 80 -24.89 5.86 -4.56
N LEU A 81 -24.33 6.03 -5.74
CA LEU A 81 -24.59 7.16 -6.62
C LEU A 81 -25.49 6.69 -7.78
N GLY A 82 -26.79 6.82 -7.58
CA GLY A 82 -27.76 6.37 -8.57
C GLY A 82 -28.47 5.08 -8.17
N GLN A 83 -29.11 4.46 -9.14
CA GLN A 83 -29.94 3.26 -8.94
C GLN A 83 -29.53 2.15 -9.92
N GLY A 84 -29.84 0.92 -9.53
CA GLY A 84 -29.59 -0.26 -10.37
C GLY A 84 -28.22 -0.89 -10.11
N HIS A 85 -27.97 -1.99 -10.82
CA HIS A 85 -26.75 -2.79 -10.65
C HIS A 85 -25.47 -2.09 -11.15
N GLU A 86 -25.61 -1.10 -12.02
CA GLU A 86 -24.51 -0.33 -12.59
C GLU A 86 -24.26 0.99 -11.83
N ALA A 87 -24.94 1.20 -10.71
CA ALA A 87 -24.69 2.39 -9.90
C ALA A 87 -23.26 2.42 -9.38
N GLU A 88 -22.62 3.58 -9.47
CA GLU A 88 -21.33 3.79 -8.87
C GLU A 88 -21.45 3.85 -7.34
N GLY A 89 -20.48 3.31 -6.64
CA GLY A 89 -20.32 3.51 -5.21
C GLY A 89 -19.26 4.55 -4.92
N LEU A 90 -19.61 5.55 -4.13
CA LEU A 90 -18.65 6.48 -3.53
C LEU A 90 -18.18 5.89 -2.22
N VAL A 91 -16.89 5.67 -2.08
CA VAL A 91 -16.28 5.19 -0.84
C VAL A 91 -15.49 6.32 -0.21
N MET A 92 -15.67 6.51 1.09
CA MET A 92 -14.91 7.43 1.93
C MET A 92 -14.18 6.62 2.99
N VAL A 93 -12.87 6.80 3.07
CA VAL A 93 -12.01 6.16 4.07
C VAL A 93 -11.39 7.24 4.94
N ALA A 94 -11.40 7.04 6.25
CA ALA A 94 -10.73 7.90 7.22
C ALA A 94 -9.74 7.06 8.03
N ILE A 95 -8.52 7.57 8.18
CA ILE A 95 -7.45 6.90 8.92
C ILE A 95 -6.78 7.85 9.90
N GLU A 96 -6.22 7.28 10.95
CA GLU A 96 -5.27 7.94 11.85
C GLU A 96 -3.87 7.37 11.65
N PRO A 97 -2.80 8.17 11.88
CA PRO A 97 -1.44 7.67 11.81
C PRO A 97 -1.19 6.49 12.76
N PRO A 98 -0.15 5.67 12.49
CA PRO A 98 0.29 4.66 13.45
C PRO A 98 0.57 5.26 14.83
N ALA A 99 0.34 4.48 15.88
CA ALA A 99 0.57 4.90 17.26
C ALA A 99 2.02 5.37 17.47
N GLY A 100 2.21 6.48 18.15
CA GLY A 100 3.52 7.10 18.39
C GLY A 100 3.94 8.14 17.35
N LEU A 101 3.22 8.26 16.26
CA LEU A 101 3.46 9.26 15.21
C LEU A 101 2.36 10.32 15.16
N GLU A 102 1.66 10.47 16.25
CA GLU A 102 0.59 11.44 16.44
C GLU A 102 1.18 12.85 16.49
N GLY A 103 0.73 13.75 15.66
CA GLY A 103 1.22 15.12 15.68
C GLY A 103 1.02 15.91 14.39
N GLY A 104 0.26 15.38 13.48
CA GLY A 104 -0.11 16.10 12.26
C GLY A 104 -1.03 17.29 12.55
N ARG A 105 -0.97 18.28 11.68
CA ARG A 105 -1.78 19.52 11.76
C ARG A 105 -3.30 19.26 11.73
N SER A 106 -3.72 18.12 11.25
CA SER A 106 -5.13 17.76 11.06
C SER A 106 -5.74 17.02 12.25
N GLY A 107 -5.10 17.06 13.43
CA GLY A 107 -5.53 16.26 14.57
C GLY A 107 -5.37 14.76 14.35
N GLY A 108 -4.57 14.38 13.35
CA GLY A 108 -4.30 12.99 13.04
C GLY A 108 -5.36 12.26 12.23
N LEU A 109 -6.28 12.99 11.59
CA LEU A 109 -7.31 12.38 10.75
C LEU A 109 -7.06 12.70 9.27
N TYR A 110 -6.95 11.67 8.45
CA TYR A 110 -6.75 11.79 7.00
C TYR A 110 -7.84 11.03 6.26
N GLN A 111 -8.33 11.60 5.19
CA GLN A 111 -9.43 11.04 4.41
C GLN A 111 -9.05 10.85 2.96
N GLY A 112 -9.60 9.81 2.37
CA GLY A 112 -9.55 9.55 0.94
C GLY A 112 -10.92 9.18 0.42
N THR A 113 -11.18 9.50 -0.84
CA THR A 113 -12.44 9.18 -1.51
C THR A 113 -12.17 8.61 -2.89
N ALA A 114 -12.97 7.65 -3.30
CA ALA A 114 -12.96 7.14 -4.66
C ALA A 114 -14.35 6.66 -5.04
N ARG A 115 -14.59 6.61 -6.34
CA ARG A 115 -15.87 6.08 -6.85
C ARG A 115 -15.65 5.14 -8.03
N SER A 116 -16.43 4.09 -8.07
CA SER A 116 -16.39 3.09 -9.12
C SER A 116 -17.67 2.26 -9.09
N THR A 117 -17.98 1.61 -10.18
CA THR A 117 -19.00 0.54 -10.21
C THR A 117 -18.54 -0.69 -9.43
N ASN A 118 -17.23 -0.82 -9.18
CA ASN A 118 -16.65 -1.88 -8.36
C ASN A 118 -16.29 -1.32 -6.97
N ILE A 119 -17.06 -1.69 -5.96
CA ILE A 119 -16.87 -1.21 -4.58
C ILE A 119 -15.51 -1.61 -4.01
N VAL A 120 -15.00 -2.78 -4.38
CA VAL A 120 -13.67 -3.22 -3.93
C VAL A 120 -12.58 -2.31 -4.49
N ALA A 121 -12.67 -1.96 -5.78
CA ALA A 121 -11.75 -1.03 -6.43
C ALA A 121 -11.78 0.36 -5.76
N SER A 122 -12.97 0.94 -5.59
CA SER A 122 -13.10 2.25 -4.94
C SER A 122 -12.65 2.23 -3.49
N SER A 123 -12.85 1.12 -2.77
CA SER A 123 -12.39 0.99 -1.38
C SER A 123 -10.88 1.05 -1.26
N ILE A 124 -10.15 0.28 -2.07
CA ILE A 124 -8.68 0.28 -2.00
C ILE A 124 -8.09 1.59 -2.54
N GLU A 125 -8.68 2.17 -3.57
CA GLU A 125 -8.26 3.48 -4.08
C GLU A 125 -8.47 4.60 -3.05
N ALA A 126 -9.61 4.61 -2.37
CA ALA A 126 -9.87 5.57 -1.28
C ALA A 126 -8.87 5.42 -0.13
N TYR A 127 -8.50 4.19 0.20
CA TYR A 127 -7.49 3.92 1.23
C TYR A 127 -6.11 4.46 0.84
N VAL A 128 -5.67 4.19 -0.38
CA VAL A 128 -4.39 4.72 -0.89
C VAL A 128 -4.41 6.25 -0.95
N GLU A 129 -5.53 6.86 -1.30
CA GLU A 129 -5.68 8.32 -1.29
C GLU A 129 -5.56 8.89 0.13
N ALA A 130 -6.17 8.25 1.13
CA ALA A 130 -6.02 8.64 2.52
C ALA A 130 -4.57 8.55 3.00
N LEU A 131 -3.85 7.49 2.60
CA LEU A 131 -2.42 7.35 2.87
C LEU A 131 -1.60 8.45 2.19
N ASN A 132 -1.92 8.82 0.96
CA ASN A 132 -1.28 9.94 0.27
C ASN A 132 -1.49 11.26 1.01
N ALA A 133 -2.68 11.51 1.50
CA ALA A 133 -2.97 12.69 2.32
C ALA A 133 -2.13 12.73 3.59
N MET A 134 -1.95 11.59 4.25
CA MET A 134 -1.11 11.46 5.44
C MET A 134 0.37 11.70 5.12
N LEU A 135 0.88 11.07 4.05
CA LEU A 135 2.27 11.18 3.64
C LEU A 135 2.65 12.54 3.05
N ALA A 136 1.66 13.34 2.64
CA ALA A 136 1.89 14.70 2.16
C ALA A 136 2.27 15.70 3.27
N GLU A 137 2.09 15.34 4.53
CA GLU A 137 2.51 16.16 5.67
C GLU A 137 4.05 16.20 5.78
N ALA A 138 4.57 17.33 6.27
CA ALA A 138 6.01 17.60 6.26
C ALA A 138 6.87 16.55 6.99
N HIS A 139 6.36 15.98 8.04
CA HIS A 139 7.08 14.96 8.83
C HIS A 139 7.14 13.58 8.16
N TRP A 140 6.35 13.38 7.11
CA TRP A 140 6.36 12.15 6.32
C TRP A 140 7.21 12.28 5.04
N SER A 141 7.71 13.48 4.74
CA SER A 141 8.50 13.73 3.54
C SER A 141 9.74 12.84 3.48
N GLY A 142 9.92 12.17 2.35
CA GLY A 142 11.05 11.28 2.12
C GLY A 142 10.92 9.87 2.69
N ALA A 143 9.88 9.59 3.49
CA ALA A 143 9.68 8.28 4.09
C ALA A 143 9.55 7.17 3.03
N ALA A 144 8.79 7.41 1.98
CA ALA A 144 8.60 6.46 0.88
C ALA A 144 9.91 6.20 0.12
N GLU A 145 10.70 7.22 -0.13
CA GLU A 145 11.98 7.12 -0.83
C GLU A 145 13.01 6.37 0.02
N SER A 146 13.07 6.66 1.31
CA SER A 146 13.97 6.00 2.25
C SER A 146 13.67 4.50 2.36
N ALA A 147 12.41 4.13 2.49
CA ALA A 147 11.98 2.74 2.56
C ALA A 147 12.24 1.99 1.25
N GLY A 148 12.00 2.63 0.10
CA GLY A 148 12.29 2.07 -1.21
C GLY A 148 13.76 1.79 -1.43
N ALA A 149 14.64 2.69 -0.98
CA ALA A 149 16.08 2.49 -1.07
C ALA A 149 16.57 1.33 -0.19
N GLY A 150 16.03 1.19 1.01
CA GLY A 150 16.32 0.06 1.90
C GLY A 150 15.90 -1.28 1.28
N LYS A 151 14.74 -1.33 0.68
CA LYS A 151 14.22 -2.56 0.05
C LYS A 151 15.03 -2.99 -1.18
N ARG A 152 15.56 -2.05 -1.95
CA ARG A 152 16.47 -2.36 -3.05
C ARG A 152 17.73 -3.05 -2.57
N ARG A 153 18.37 -2.57 -1.53
CA ARG A 153 19.57 -3.16 -0.94
C ARG A 153 19.31 -4.57 -0.43
N SER A 154 18.17 -4.78 0.20
CA SER A 154 17.80 -6.13 0.69
C SER A 154 17.55 -7.11 -0.45
N ALA A 155 16.92 -6.68 -1.54
CA ALA A 155 16.67 -7.52 -2.70
C ALA A 155 17.98 -7.91 -3.41
N GLU A 156 18.91 -6.99 -3.55
CA GLU A 156 20.23 -7.25 -4.12
C GLU A 156 21.04 -8.25 -3.29
N HIS A 157 20.94 -8.13 -1.97
CA HIS A 157 21.64 -9.05 -1.07
C HIS A 157 21.05 -10.45 -1.08
N HIS A 158 19.73 -10.56 -1.19
CA HIS A 158 19.07 -11.87 -1.32
C HIS A 158 19.35 -12.54 -2.66
N GLY A 159 19.47 -11.77 -3.74
CA GLY A 159 19.87 -12.31 -5.05
C GLY A 159 21.26 -12.94 -5.03
N ARG A 160 22.20 -12.27 -4.40
CA ARG A 160 23.56 -12.81 -4.25
C ARG A 160 23.63 -14.07 -3.37
N ARG A 161 22.85 -14.12 -2.30
CA ARG A 161 22.76 -15.31 -1.46
C ARG A 161 22.14 -16.50 -2.20
N GLY A 162 21.11 -16.24 -3.00
CA GLY A 162 20.48 -17.28 -3.80
C GLY A 162 21.42 -17.87 -4.85
N GLU A 163 22.28 -17.05 -5.44
CA GLU A 163 23.31 -17.53 -6.37
C GLU A 163 24.37 -18.39 -5.66
N LEU A 164 24.82 -17.96 -4.49
CA LEU A 164 25.80 -18.74 -3.71
C LEU A 164 25.21 -20.08 -3.23
N ASP A 165 23.96 -20.10 -2.86
CA ASP A 165 23.29 -21.34 -2.44
C ASP A 165 23.05 -22.30 -3.61
N LYS A 166 22.84 -21.79 -4.81
CA LYS A 166 22.75 -22.61 -6.04
C LYS A 166 24.08 -23.21 -6.40
N ASP A 167 25.14 -22.45 -6.33
CA ASP A 167 26.50 -22.96 -6.60
C ASP A 167 26.93 -23.98 -5.55
N ALA A 168 26.53 -23.81 -4.30
CA ALA A 168 26.81 -24.77 -3.24
C ALA A 168 26.01 -26.05 -3.40
N ASP A 169 24.80 -26.00 -3.94
CA ASP A 169 23.97 -27.17 -4.17
C ASP A 169 24.43 -27.99 -5.38
N ASP A 170 24.96 -27.35 -6.41
CA ASP A 170 25.57 -28.00 -7.57
C ASP A 170 26.93 -28.63 -7.26
N SER A 171 27.58 -28.19 -6.18
CA SER A 171 28.88 -28.74 -5.77
C SER A 171 28.79 -29.97 -4.86
N LEU A 172 27.59 -30.32 -4.39
CA LEU A 172 27.39 -31.53 -3.62
C LEU A 172 27.52 -32.76 -4.54
N PRO A 173 28.46 -33.67 -4.23
CA PRO A 173 28.61 -34.87 -5.04
C PRO A 173 27.31 -35.66 -4.98
N ARG A 174 26.76 -35.92 -6.14
CA ARG A 174 25.67 -36.87 -6.25
C ARG A 174 26.22 -38.23 -5.89
N VAL A 175 25.84 -38.71 -4.73
CA VAL A 175 26.11 -40.09 -4.35
C VAL A 175 25.22 -40.94 -5.25
N GLY A 176 25.81 -41.55 -6.24
CA GLY A 176 25.13 -42.46 -7.13
C GLY A 176 24.75 -43.75 -6.43
#